data_385592eb40e150e0905161c0d274591e
#
_entry.id   385592eb40e150e0905161c0d274591e
#
_cell.length_a   1.000
_cell.length_b   1.000
_cell.length_c   1.000
_cell.angle_alpha   90.00
_cell.angle_beta   90.00
_cell.angle_gamma   90.00
#
_symmetry.space_group_name_H-M   'P 1'
#
loop_
_entity.id
_entity.type
_entity.pdbx_description
1 polymer ?
#
loop_
_entity_poly.entity_id
_entity_poly.type
_entity_poly.pdbx_seq_one_letter_code
_entity_poly.pdbx_strand_id
1 'polypeptide(L)'
;MVALDMAGTTIDDHGSVYGALQLAVEETGATVADVDLQHWMGTDKVTAITALMELGGQRPEPARVAAAFGRFREILAQSYRDNPPVALPGVEDALVELRGRGILISLTTGFNDDVALPLLESLGWTTGAGEEHLLDAVVTTSHVSAGRPAPYLIHHAMELTRVTDVRRVLAAGDTVVDLLAAANAGVIGVGVLTGALTRAQLAEHPHDHILQSVAALPGLAVTRQ
;
A
#
# COMPACT_ATOMS: atom_id res chain seq x y z
N MET A 1 -1.27 14.32 -10.15
CA MET A 1 -1.70 13.55 -8.96
C MET A 1 -0.62 12.55 -8.60
N VAL A 2 -0.42 12.30 -7.32
CA VAL A 2 0.33 11.13 -6.84
C VAL A 2 -0.61 10.15 -6.17
N ALA A 3 -0.45 8.85 -6.41
CA ALA A 3 -1.14 7.74 -5.77
C ALA A 3 -0.08 6.93 -5.01
N LEU A 4 -0.10 6.97 -3.68
CA LEU A 4 0.95 6.44 -2.83
C LEU A 4 0.43 5.24 -2.04
N ASP A 5 1.22 4.19 -1.92
CA ASP A 5 0.93 3.12 -0.97
C ASP A 5 1.09 3.60 0.47
N MET A 6 0.54 2.85 1.41
CA MET A 6 0.56 3.17 2.84
C MET A 6 1.75 2.53 3.55
N ALA A 7 1.60 1.31 4.06
CA ALA A 7 2.60 0.64 4.90
C ALA A 7 3.87 0.29 4.10
N GLY A 8 5.03 0.73 4.59
CA GLY A 8 6.31 0.58 3.89
C GLY A 8 6.61 1.68 2.87
N THR A 9 5.64 2.53 2.53
CA THR A 9 5.78 3.60 1.53
C THR A 9 5.62 4.99 2.14
N THR A 10 4.50 5.26 2.81
CA THR A 10 4.23 6.53 3.50
C THR A 10 4.21 6.37 5.01
N ILE A 11 3.96 5.17 5.50
CA ILE A 11 3.76 4.84 6.91
C ILE A 11 4.73 3.71 7.30
N ASP A 12 5.46 3.91 8.40
CA ASP A 12 6.19 2.86 9.09
C ASP A 12 5.23 2.17 10.08
N ASP A 13 4.86 0.94 9.77
CA ASP A 13 4.05 0.08 10.64
C ASP A 13 4.89 -0.88 11.49
N HIS A 14 6.21 -0.67 11.51
CA HIS A 14 7.18 -1.48 12.25
C HIS A 14 7.14 -2.98 11.91
N GLY A 15 6.71 -3.33 10.68
CA GLY A 15 6.55 -4.72 10.23
C GLY A 15 5.33 -5.43 10.81
N SER A 16 4.42 -4.70 11.44
CA SER A 16 3.23 -5.25 12.11
C SER A 16 2.32 -6.02 11.15
N VAL A 17 2.19 -5.55 9.90
CA VAL A 17 1.38 -6.24 8.88
C VAL A 17 1.98 -7.58 8.50
N TYR A 18 3.31 -7.65 8.33
CA TYR A 18 4.03 -8.91 8.04
C TYR A 18 3.83 -9.92 9.19
N GLY A 19 4.10 -9.49 10.42
CA GLY A 19 3.98 -10.34 11.61
C GLY A 19 2.54 -10.82 11.84
N ALA A 20 1.56 -9.93 11.70
CA ALA A 20 0.15 -10.29 11.87
C ALA A 20 -0.33 -11.27 10.80
N LEU A 21 0.09 -11.07 9.53
CA LEU A 21 -0.29 -11.95 8.42
C LEU A 21 0.31 -13.35 8.61
N GLN A 22 1.60 -13.43 8.91
CA GLN A 22 2.30 -14.68 9.19
C GLN A 22 1.64 -15.45 10.33
N LEU A 23 1.48 -14.79 11.48
CA LEU A 23 0.91 -15.44 12.66
C LEU A 23 -0.52 -15.93 12.44
N ALA A 24 -1.37 -15.12 11.79
CA ALA A 24 -2.75 -15.52 11.51
C ALA A 24 -2.85 -16.72 10.58
N VAL A 25 -1.93 -16.86 9.63
CA VAL A 25 -1.87 -18.01 8.72
C VAL A 25 -1.28 -19.23 9.44
N GLU A 26 -0.23 -19.07 10.22
CA GLU A 26 0.40 -20.17 10.99
C GLU A 26 -0.56 -20.75 12.05
N GLU A 27 -1.42 -19.93 12.67
CA GLU A 27 -2.47 -20.41 13.59
C GLU A 27 -3.49 -21.34 12.91
N THR A 28 -3.57 -21.35 11.56
CA THR A 28 -4.36 -22.36 10.80
C THR A 28 -3.67 -23.71 10.70
N GLY A 29 -2.42 -23.84 11.13
CA GLY A 29 -1.56 -25.01 10.97
C GLY A 29 -0.75 -25.01 9.67
N ALA A 30 -0.74 -23.92 8.91
CA ALA A 30 0.12 -23.74 7.74
C ALA A 30 1.55 -23.41 8.18
N THR A 31 2.53 -23.71 7.33
CA THR A 31 3.91 -23.25 7.48
C THR A 31 4.15 -22.11 6.49
N VAL A 32 4.51 -20.92 6.98
CA VAL A 32 4.74 -19.76 6.13
C VAL A 32 6.24 -19.54 5.93
N ALA A 33 6.70 -19.67 4.68
CA ALA A 33 8.08 -19.35 4.33
C ALA A 33 8.23 -17.83 4.08
N ASP A 34 9.35 -17.23 4.50
CA ASP A 34 9.60 -15.78 4.35
C ASP A 34 9.48 -15.33 2.88
N VAL A 35 9.95 -16.16 1.94
CA VAL A 35 9.86 -15.85 0.50
C VAL A 35 8.42 -15.77 0.01
N ASP A 36 7.55 -16.65 0.50
CA ASP A 36 6.14 -16.67 0.15
C ASP A 36 5.42 -15.48 0.78
N LEU A 37 5.70 -15.21 2.06
CA LEU A 37 5.18 -14.05 2.76
C LEU A 37 5.52 -12.75 2.01
N GLN A 38 6.79 -12.57 1.62
CA GLN A 38 7.26 -11.42 0.87
C GLN A 38 6.57 -11.29 -0.50
N HIS A 39 6.34 -12.42 -1.19
CA HIS A 39 5.68 -12.43 -2.50
C HIS A 39 4.23 -11.92 -2.43
N TRP A 40 3.53 -12.19 -1.34
CA TRP A 40 2.12 -11.83 -1.16
C TRP A 40 1.91 -10.49 -0.45
N MET A 41 2.97 -9.77 -0.10
CA MET A 41 2.85 -8.42 0.46
C MET A 41 2.37 -7.41 -0.59
N GLY A 42 1.67 -6.37 -0.12
CA GLY A 42 1.07 -5.35 -0.99
C GLY A 42 -0.25 -5.77 -1.65
N THR A 43 -0.61 -7.06 -1.64
CA THR A 43 -1.87 -7.57 -2.19
C THR A 43 -3.04 -7.45 -1.19
N ASP A 44 -4.25 -7.75 -1.67
CA ASP A 44 -5.43 -7.95 -0.82
C ASP A 44 -5.18 -9.05 0.23
N LYS A 45 -5.59 -8.80 1.48
CA LYS A 45 -5.25 -9.69 2.59
C LYS A 45 -5.99 -11.03 2.57
N VAL A 46 -7.21 -11.07 2.05
CA VAL A 46 -7.95 -12.33 1.89
C VAL A 46 -7.28 -13.19 0.83
N THR A 47 -6.84 -12.59 -0.27
CA THR A 47 -6.08 -13.25 -1.33
C THR A 47 -4.74 -13.77 -0.79
N ALA A 48 -4.00 -12.95 -0.04
CA ALA A 48 -2.72 -13.36 0.55
C ALA A 48 -2.89 -14.53 1.54
N ILE A 49 -3.86 -14.46 2.45
CA ILE A 49 -4.15 -15.54 3.41
C ILE A 49 -4.50 -16.83 2.67
N THR A 50 -5.36 -16.76 1.65
CA THR A 50 -5.75 -17.93 0.84
C THR A 50 -4.54 -18.61 0.24
N ALA A 51 -3.67 -17.84 -0.42
CA ALA A 51 -2.49 -18.37 -1.08
C ALA A 51 -1.45 -18.92 -0.07
N LEU A 52 -1.20 -18.20 1.03
CA LEU A 52 -0.24 -18.63 2.06
C LEU A 52 -0.72 -19.89 2.80
N MET A 53 -2.02 -20.06 3.04
CA MET A 53 -2.58 -21.31 3.58
C MET A 53 -2.34 -22.47 2.61
N GLU A 54 -2.57 -22.28 1.32
CA GLU A 54 -2.38 -23.34 0.30
C GLU A 54 -0.90 -23.72 0.17
N LEU A 55 -0.02 -22.73 0.03
CA LEU A 55 1.44 -22.94 -0.01
C LEU A 55 1.96 -23.62 1.26
N GLY A 56 1.40 -23.25 2.42
CA GLY A 56 1.73 -23.83 3.73
C GLY A 56 1.08 -25.19 4.02
N GLY A 57 0.45 -25.83 3.02
CA GLY A 57 -0.10 -27.19 3.11
C GLY A 57 -1.47 -27.27 3.78
N GLN A 58 -2.18 -26.16 3.90
CA GLN A 58 -3.54 -26.13 4.43
C GLN A 58 -4.58 -25.91 3.32
N ARG A 59 -5.80 -26.41 3.54
CA ARG A 59 -6.90 -26.17 2.61
C ARG A 59 -7.56 -24.83 2.90
N PRO A 60 -7.58 -23.89 1.93
CA PRO A 60 -8.15 -22.55 2.14
C PRO A 60 -9.68 -22.57 1.94
N GLU A 61 -10.40 -23.27 2.81
CA GLU A 61 -11.85 -23.24 2.78
C GLU A 61 -12.37 -21.84 3.17
N PRO A 62 -13.45 -21.32 2.54
CA PRO A 62 -13.92 -19.95 2.74
C PRO A 62 -14.11 -19.56 4.21
N ALA A 63 -14.67 -20.46 5.03
CA ALA A 63 -14.88 -20.20 6.46
C ALA A 63 -13.54 -20.11 7.23
N ARG A 64 -12.53 -20.92 6.87
CA ARG A 64 -11.20 -20.89 7.50
C ARG A 64 -10.43 -19.63 7.10
N VAL A 65 -10.52 -19.23 5.83
CA VAL A 65 -9.92 -17.97 5.34
C VAL A 65 -10.55 -16.77 6.03
N ALA A 66 -11.88 -16.74 6.17
CA ALA A 66 -12.59 -15.67 6.89
C ALA A 66 -12.17 -15.59 8.37
N ALA A 67 -12.02 -16.74 9.04
CA ALA A 67 -11.55 -16.80 10.42
C ALA A 67 -10.09 -16.30 10.54
N ALA A 68 -9.19 -16.74 9.66
CA ALA A 68 -7.80 -16.28 9.62
C ALA A 68 -7.70 -14.77 9.33
N PHE A 69 -8.55 -14.23 8.46
CA PHE A 69 -8.62 -12.79 8.22
C PHE A 69 -9.13 -12.02 9.45
N GLY A 70 -10.15 -12.54 10.14
CA GLY A 70 -10.57 -11.98 11.43
C GLY A 70 -9.43 -11.94 12.44
N ARG A 71 -8.69 -13.06 12.54
CA ARG A 71 -7.53 -13.18 13.43
C ARG A 71 -6.39 -12.23 13.06
N PHE A 72 -6.09 -12.09 11.78
CA PHE A 72 -5.14 -11.09 11.27
C PHE A 72 -5.49 -9.68 11.78
N ARG A 73 -6.76 -9.27 11.67
CA ARG A 73 -7.21 -7.94 12.13
C ARG A 73 -7.04 -7.76 13.63
N GLU A 74 -7.33 -8.78 14.44
CA GLU A 74 -7.16 -8.73 15.90
C GLU A 74 -5.68 -8.55 16.28
N ILE A 75 -4.79 -9.36 15.68
CA ILE A 75 -3.34 -9.30 15.92
C ILE A 75 -2.81 -7.93 15.52
N LEU A 76 -3.17 -7.46 14.32
CA LEU A 76 -2.71 -6.17 13.81
C LEU A 76 -3.19 -5.01 14.69
N ALA A 77 -4.47 -5.02 15.09
CA ALA A 77 -5.00 -4.00 15.99
C ALA A 77 -4.31 -3.99 17.36
N GLN A 78 -3.92 -5.16 17.88
CA GLN A 78 -3.13 -5.23 19.11
C GLN A 78 -1.72 -4.68 18.89
N SER A 79 -1.05 -5.08 17.80
CA SER A 79 0.30 -4.59 17.45
C SER A 79 0.33 -3.07 17.34
N TYR A 80 -0.67 -2.47 16.69
CA TYR A 80 -0.77 -1.01 16.55
C TYR A 80 -1.06 -0.28 17.87
N ARG A 81 -1.71 -0.93 18.84
CA ARG A 81 -1.85 -0.35 20.20
C ARG A 81 -0.53 -0.39 20.96
N ASP A 82 0.24 -1.46 20.81
CA ASP A 82 1.49 -1.66 21.53
C ASP A 82 2.64 -0.86 20.92
N ASN A 83 2.65 -0.71 19.60
CA ASN A 83 3.62 0.04 18.82
C ASN A 83 2.92 0.81 17.69
N PRO A 84 2.41 2.02 17.95
CA PRO A 84 1.64 2.78 16.99
C PRO A 84 2.42 3.08 15.71
N PRO A 85 1.82 2.91 14.53
CA PRO A 85 2.41 3.33 13.27
C PRO A 85 2.71 4.82 13.25
N VAL A 86 3.75 5.20 12.52
CA VAL A 86 4.17 6.60 12.37
C VAL A 86 4.37 6.93 10.88
N ALA A 87 4.30 8.20 10.54
CA ALA A 87 4.73 8.64 9.21
C ALA A 87 6.22 8.33 8.99
N LEU A 88 6.58 7.84 7.83
CA LEU A 88 8.00 7.69 7.49
C LEU A 88 8.70 9.06 7.45
N PRO A 89 10.00 9.13 7.80
CA PRO A 89 10.72 10.40 7.91
C PRO A 89 10.63 11.27 6.65
N GLY A 90 10.20 12.52 6.81
CA GLY A 90 10.10 13.53 5.76
C GLY A 90 8.92 13.36 4.82
N VAL A 91 8.06 12.35 5.03
CA VAL A 91 6.89 12.11 4.16
C VAL A 91 5.88 13.23 4.31
N GLU A 92 5.49 13.61 5.53
CA GLU A 92 4.50 14.66 5.75
C GLU A 92 4.93 16.00 5.11
N ASP A 93 6.19 16.40 5.29
CA ASP A 93 6.76 17.60 4.67
C ASP A 93 6.68 17.52 3.14
N ALA A 94 6.99 16.36 2.57
CA ALA A 94 6.91 16.15 1.12
C ALA A 94 5.47 16.22 0.61
N LEU A 95 4.50 15.66 1.34
CA LEU A 95 3.10 15.74 0.97
C LEU A 95 2.58 17.18 1.03
N VAL A 96 2.92 17.94 2.07
CA VAL A 96 2.59 19.36 2.20
C VAL A 96 3.20 20.17 1.04
N GLU A 97 4.47 19.92 0.70
CA GLU A 97 5.13 20.60 -0.41
C GLU A 97 4.47 20.29 -1.76
N LEU A 98 4.12 19.00 -2.01
CA LEU A 98 3.42 18.61 -3.24
C LEU A 98 2.05 19.25 -3.34
N ARG A 99 1.28 19.31 -2.25
CA ARG A 99 -0.01 20.02 -2.21
C ARG A 99 0.16 21.51 -2.48
N GLY A 100 1.15 22.16 -1.88
CA GLY A 100 1.49 23.57 -2.12
C GLY A 100 1.81 23.88 -3.60
N ARG A 101 2.21 22.86 -4.37
CA ARG A 101 2.40 22.92 -5.84
C ARG A 101 1.14 22.58 -6.64
N GLY A 102 0.00 22.35 -5.99
CA GLY A 102 -1.27 21.97 -6.62
C GLY A 102 -1.32 20.51 -7.09
N ILE A 103 -0.47 19.64 -6.54
CA ILE A 103 -0.47 18.21 -6.84
C ILE A 103 -1.44 17.51 -5.88
N LEU A 104 -2.43 16.82 -6.44
CA LEU A 104 -3.40 16.04 -5.67
C LEU A 104 -2.74 14.79 -5.11
N ILE A 105 -3.06 14.46 -3.85
CA ILE A 105 -2.47 13.34 -3.11
C ILE A 105 -3.55 12.32 -2.79
N SER A 106 -3.35 11.10 -3.27
CA SER A 106 -4.19 9.96 -2.94
C SER A 106 -3.36 8.87 -2.29
N LEU A 107 -3.93 8.20 -1.29
CA LEU A 107 -3.40 6.92 -0.82
C LEU A 107 -4.15 5.77 -1.46
N THR A 108 -3.42 4.72 -1.77
CA THR A 108 -3.97 3.44 -2.25
C THR A 108 -3.39 2.32 -1.40
N THR A 109 -4.18 1.31 -1.05
CA THR A 109 -3.70 0.25 -0.15
C THR A 109 -4.34 -1.10 -0.43
N GLY A 110 -3.61 -2.17 -0.13
CA GLY A 110 -4.13 -3.54 -0.06
C GLY A 110 -4.95 -3.83 1.21
N PHE A 111 -5.13 -2.84 2.09
CA PHE A 111 -6.04 -2.94 3.23
C PHE A 111 -7.49 -2.70 2.80
N ASN A 112 -8.42 -3.20 3.60
CA ASN A 112 -9.81 -2.77 3.57
C ASN A 112 -10.01 -1.55 4.49
N ASP A 113 -11.21 -0.95 4.47
CA ASP A 113 -11.54 0.23 5.28
C ASP A 113 -11.35 0.01 6.77
N ASP A 114 -11.69 -1.18 7.28
CA ASP A 114 -11.59 -1.51 8.71
C ASP A 114 -10.16 -1.43 9.26
N VAL A 115 -9.15 -1.52 8.39
CA VAL A 115 -7.73 -1.39 8.75
C VAL A 115 -7.20 -0.01 8.39
N ALA A 116 -7.48 0.46 7.17
CA ALA A 116 -6.89 1.69 6.65
C ALA A 116 -7.38 2.95 7.37
N LEU A 117 -8.70 3.07 7.62
CA LEU A 117 -9.26 4.30 8.18
C LEU A 117 -8.83 4.56 9.62
N PRO A 118 -8.88 3.58 10.56
CA PRO A 118 -8.35 3.77 11.91
C PRO A 118 -6.84 4.08 11.94
N LEU A 119 -6.07 3.51 11.01
CA LEU A 119 -4.64 3.80 10.90
C LEU A 119 -4.42 5.27 10.53
N LEU A 120 -5.12 5.81 9.53
CA LEU A 120 -5.03 7.21 9.13
C LEU A 120 -5.51 8.16 10.23
N GLU A 121 -6.59 7.80 10.93
CA GLU A 121 -7.10 8.55 12.09
C GLU A 121 -6.04 8.65 13.20
N SER A 122 -5.31 7.56 13.48
CA SER A 122 -4.24 7.57 14.49
C SER A 122 -3.07 8.50 14.14
N LEU A 123 -2.84 8.75 12.85
CA LEU A 123 -1.84 9.69 12.35
C LEU A 123 -2.37 11.13 12.23
N GLY A 124 -3.67 11.34 12.42
CA GLY A 124 -4.32 12.63 12.16
C GLY A 124 -4.41 12.98 10.67
N TRP A 125 -4.24 12.00 9.78
CA TRP A 125 -4.32 12.21 8.33
C TRP A 125 -5.77 12.22 7.88
N THR A 126 -6.24 13.37 7.47
CA THR A 126 -7.62 13.58 7.03
C THR A 126 -7.71 13.76 5.52
N THR A 127 -8.88 13.43 4.98
CA THR A 127 -9.19 13.49 3.55
C THR A 127 -10.22 14.58 3.29
N GLY A 128 -9.99 15.43 2.30
CA GLY A 128 -10.93 16.47 1.90
C GLY A 128 -10.36 17.52 0.96
N ALA A 129 -11.23 18.45 0.55
CA ALA A 129 -10.84 19.62 -0.23
C ALA A 129 -10.51 20.76 0.74
N GLY A 130 -9.27 21.22 0.75
CA GLY A 130 -8.83 22.32 1.62
C GLY A 130 -7.42 22.07 2.16
N GLU A 131 -6.79 23.13 2.65
CA GLU A 131 -5.42 23.07 3.16
C GLU A 131 -5.33 22.33 4.52
N GLU A 132 -6.45 22.23 5.24
CA GLU A 132 -6.57 21.51 6.50
C GLU A 132 -6.49 19.99 6.35
N HIS A 133 -6.65 19.46 5.12
CA HIS A 133 -6.55 18.04 4.83
C HIS A 133 -5.23 17.72 4.13
N LEU A 134 -4.58 16.64 4.56
CA LEU A 134 -3.33 16.18 3.94
C LEU A 134 -3.58 15.42 2.64
N LEU A 135 -4.73 14.76 2.52
CA LEU A 135 -5.07 13.84 1.44
C LEU A 135 -6.29 14.33 0.65
N ASP A 136 -6.32 14.10 -0.67
CA ASP A 136 -7.48 14.34 -1.53
C ASP A 136 -8.37 13.10 -1.66
N ALA A 137 -7.79 11.89 -1.60
CA ALA A 137 -8.52 10.64 -1.62
C ALA A 137 -7.77 9.50 -0.90
N VAL A 138 -8.52 8.52 -0.43
CA VAL A 138 -8.01 7.23 0.06
C VAL A 138 -8.81 6.12 -0.63
N VAL A 139 -8.11 5.18 -1.25
CA VAL A 139 -8.71 4.03 -1.93
C VAL A 139 -8.19 2.73 -1.32
N THR A 140 -9.11 1.95 -0.81
CA THR A 140 -8.86 0.64 -0.19
C THR A 140 -9.41 -0.48 -1.07
N THR A 141 -9.15 -1.73 -0.70
CA THR A 141 -9.74 -2.90 -1.38
C THR A 141 -11.26 -2.99 -1.20
N SER A 142 -11.86 -2.25 -0.27
CA SER A 142 -13.31 -2.14 -0.11
C SER A 142 -14.00 -1.41 -1.28
N HIS A 143 -13.24 -0.59 -2.02
CA HIS A 143 -13.77 0.28 -3.09
C HIS A 143 -13.64 -0.33 -4.49
N VAL A 144 -12.93 -1.45 -4.65
CA VAL A 144 -12.59 -2.02 -5.95
C VAL A 144 -12.88 -3.51 -6.02
N SER A 145 -13.09 -4.03 -7.23
CA SER A 145 -13.37 -5.45 -7.45
C SER A 145 -12.13 -6.35 -7.37
N ALA A 146 -10.93 -5.77 -7.47
CA ALA A 146 -9.66 -6.47 -7.32
C ALA A 146 -8.56 -5.50 -6.86
N GLY A 147 -7.72 -5.96 -5.92
CA GLY A 147 -6.51 -5.26 -5.48
C GLY A 147 -5.36 -5.39 -6.48
N ARG A 148 -4.18 -4.90 -6.08
CA ARG A 148 -2.95 -5.01 -6.87
C ARG A 148 -2.63 -6.47 -7.21
N PRO A 149 -2.11 -6.74 -8.39
CA PRO A 149 -1.56 -5.84 -9.40
C PRO A 149 -2.60 -5.25 -10.38
N ALA A 150 -3.92 -5.42 -10.13
CA ALA A 150 -4.93 -4.75 -10.94
C ALA A 150 -4.81 -3.22 -10.82
N PRO A 151 -5.14 -2.45 -11.87
CA PRO A 151 -4.97 -0.99 -11.89
C PRO A 151 -6.07 -0.24 -11.12
N TYR A 152 -7.04 -0.94 -10.56
CA TYR A 152 -8.32 -0.37 -10.15
C TYR A 152 -8.20 0.61 -8.99
N LEU A 153 -7.30 0.38 -8.01
CA LEU A 153 -7.05 1.32 -6.92
C LEU A 153 -6.58 2.68 -7.46
N ILE A 154 -5.67 2.67 -8.43
CA ILE A 154 -5.12 3.88 -9.06
C ILE A 154 -6.19 4.58 -9.89
N HIS A 155 -6.93 3.83 -10.72
CA HIS A 155 -7.98 4.40 -11.54
C HIS A 155 -9.14 4.97 -10.70
N HIS A 156 -9.49 4.33 -9.60
CA HIS A 156 -10.50 4.85 -8.69
C HIS A 156 -10.01 6.11 -7.95
N ALA A 157 -8.73 6.19 -7.58
CA ALA A 157 -8.13 7.41 -7.05
C ALA A 157 -8.18 8.56 -8.08
N MET A 158 -7.94 8.27 -9.37
CA MET A 158 -8.10 9.24 -10.46
C MET A 158 -9.56 9.72 -10.60
N GLU A 159 -10.52 8.81 -10.50
CA GLU A 159 -11.96 9.13 -10.54
C GLU A 159 -12.33 10.08 -9.40
N LEU A 160 -11.97 9.76 -8.16
CA LEU A 160 -12.24 10.59 -6.98
C LEU A 160 -11.62 11.96 -7.08
N THR A 161 -10.41 12.06 -7.62
CA THR A 161 -9.66 13.32 -7.79
C THR A 161 -9.95 14.02 -9.13
N ARG A 162 -10.81 13.43 -9.99
CA ARG A 162 -11.17 13.95 -11.31
C ARG A 162 -9.99 14.13 -12.26
N VAL A 163 -8.94 13.35 -12.09
CA VAL A 163 -7.79 13.31 -13.00
C VAL A 163 -8.10 12.30 -14.11
N THR A 164 -8.15 12.77 -15.35
CA THR A 164 -8.54 11.93 -16.51
C THR A 164 -7.39 11.49 -17.40
N ASP A 165 -6.20 12.06 -17.21
CA ASP A 165 -5.00 11.74 -18.01
C ASP A 165 -4.00 10.95 -17.17
N VAL A 166 -3.83 9.66 -17.48
CA VAL A 166 -2.87 8.76 -16.79
C VAL A 166 -1.42 9.25 -16.86
N ARG A 167 -1.05 10.03 -17.89
CA ARG A 167 0.27 10.63 -18.03
C ARG A 167 0.58 11.69 -16.97
N ARG A 168 -0.43 12.19 -16.29
CA ARG A 168 -0.35 13.16 -15.18
C ARG A 168 -0.42 12.52 -13.81
N VAL A 169 -0.31 11.18 -13.76
CA VAL A 169 -0.39 10.40 -12.53
C VAL A 169 0.91 9.66 -12.31
N LEU A 170 1.39 9.72 -11.06
CA LEU A 170 2.50 8.94 -10.57
C LEU A 170 1.96 8.03 -9.47
N ALA A 171 2.31 6.73 -9.51
CA ALA A 171 2.04 5.80 -8.44
C ALA A 171 3.36 5.35 -7.80
N ALA A 172 3.44 5.38 -6.47
CA ALA A 172 4.62 4.97 -5.74
C ALA A 172 4.29 3.91 -4.69
N GLY A 173 5.17 2.90 -4.57
CA GLY A 173 5.07 1.85 -3.59
C GLY A 173 6.39 1.11 -3.41
N ASP A 174 6.47 0.29 -2.36
CA ASP A 174 7.68 -0.44 -1.98
C ASP A 174 7.68 -1.91 -2.40
N THR A 175 6.57 -2.40 -2.99
CA THR A 175 6.42 -3.80 -3.40
C THR A 175 6.38 -3.97 -4.92
N VAL A 176 6.60 -5.21 -5.37
CA VAL A 176 6.48 -5.59 -6.79
C VAL A 176 5.08 -5.32 -7.33
N VAL A 177 4.05 -5.60 -6.54
CA VAL A 177 2.66 -5.43 -7.01
C VAL A 177 2.26 -3.96 -7.15
N ASP A 178 2.93 -3.03 -6.47
CA ASP A 178 2.76 -1.59 -6.68
C ASP A 178 3.27 -1.18 -8.07
N LEU A 179 4.47 -1.62 -8.42
CA LEU A 179 5.07 -1.35 -9.73
C LEU A 179 4.24 -1.97 -10.86
N LEU A 180 3.78 -3.20 -10.67
CA LEU A 180 2.90 -3.87 -11.64
C LEU A 180 1.55 -3.15 -11.77
N ALA A 181 0.96 -2.67 -10.66
CA ALA A 181 -0.29 -1.92 -10.70
C ALA A 181 -0.11 -0.57 -11.42
N ALA A 182 1.02 0.13 -11.21
CA ALA A 182 1.35 1.35 -11.93
C ALA A 182 1.51 1.11 -13.44
N ALA A 183 2.23 0.05 -13.83
CA ALA A 183 2.39 -0.33 -15.23
C ALA A 183 1.04 -0.70 -15.89
N ASN A 184 0.21 -1.49 -15.19
CA ASN A 184 -1.12 -1.87 -15.66
C ASN A 184 -2.08 -0.68 -15.75
N ALA A 185 -1.92 0.33 -14.88
CA ALA A 185 -2.69 1.57 -14.93
C ALA A 185 -2.20 2.54 -16.02
N GLY A 186 -1.03 2.31 -16.62
CA GLY A 186 -0.42 3.20 -17.61
C GLY A 186 0.09 4.52 -17.02
N VAL A 187 0.35 4.56 -15.71
CA VAL A 187 0.86 5.72 -15.00
C VAL A 187 2.37 5.65 -14.79
N ILE A 188 2.99 6.71 -14.27
CA ILE A 188 4.41 6.73 -13.92
C ILE A 188 4.62 5.85 -12.68
N GLY A 189 5.42 4.80 -12.80
CA GLY A 189 5.71 3.85 -11.72
C GLY A 189 6.98 4.23 -10.94
N VAL A 190 6.86 4.37 -9.63
CA VAL A 190 7.98 4.71 -8.74
C VAL A 190 8.11 3.65 -7.66
N GLY A 191 9.24 2.97 -7.63
CA GLY A 191 9.63 2.12 -6.50
C GLY A 191 10.27 2.94 -5.40
N VAL A 192 9.97 2.63 -4.13
CA VAL A 192 10.66 3.23 -2.98
C VAL A 192 11.35 2.15 -2.14
N LEU A 193 12.48 2.53 -1.53
CA LEU A 193 13.36 1.63 -0.77
C LEU A 193 13.09 1.67 0.74
N THR A 194 11.90 2.08 1.13
CA THR A 194 11.47 2.14 2.54
C THR A 194 10.83 0.86 3.03
N GLY A 195 10.49 -0.07 2.12
CA GLY A 195 10.02 -1.41 2.44
C GLY A 195 11.15 -2.45 2.49
N ALA A 196 10.80 -3.71 2.35
CA ALA A 196 11.73 -4.84 2.50
C ALA A 196 12.57 -5.12 1.24
N LEU A 197 12.18 -4.61 0.05
CA LEU A 197 12.84 -4.92 -1.21
C LEU A 197 14.04 -4.01 -1.49
N THR A 198 15.09 -4.62 -1.99
CA THR A 198 16.28 -3.90 -2.47
C THR A 198 16.04 -3.23 -3.82
N ARG A 199 16.89 -2.25 -4.16
CA ARG A 199 16.88 -1.62 -5.50
C ARG A 199 17.02 -2.64 -6.63
N ALA A 200 17.85 -3.66 -6.47
CA ALA A 200 18.05 -4.68 -7.49
C ALA A 200 16.77 -5.49 -7.74
N GLN A 201 16.07 -5.87 -6.67
CA GLN A 201 14.80 -6.60 -6.76
C GLN A 201 13.71 -5.74 -7.42
N LEU A 202 13.54 -4.48 -7.01
CA LEU A 202 12.57 -3.59 -7.66
C LEU A 202 12.90 -3.33 -9.14
N ALA A 203 14.19 -3.25 -9.48
CA ALA A 203 14.64 -2.97 -10.85
C ALA A 203 14.38 -4.14 -11.84
N GLU A 204 14.04 -5.33 -11.36
CA GLU A 204 13.62 -6.46 -12.21
C GLU A 204 12.18 -6.30 -12.75
N HIS A 205 11.43 -5.30 -12.25
CA HIS A 205 10.03 -5.09 -12.59
C HIS A 205 9.82 -3.75 -13.33
N PRO A 206 8.70 -3.56 -14.05
CA PRO A 206 8.40 -2.31 -14.74
C PRO A 206 8.42 -1.13 -13.76
N HIS A 207 9.23 -0.11 -14.05
CA HIS A 207 9.32 1.12 -13.26
C HIS A 207 9.85 2.26 -14.12
N ASP A 208 9.51 3.50 -13.76
CA ASP A 208 10.13 4.70 -14.35
C ASP A 208 11.26 5.21 -13.42
N HIS A 209 11.08 5.12 -12.10
CA HIS A 209 12.06 5.58 -11.11
C HIS A 209 12.14 4.63 -9.90
N ILE A 210 13.29 4.64 -9.22
CA ILE A 210 13.46 4.03 -7.89
C ILE A 210 14.10 5.07 -6.97
N LEU A 211 13.37 5.49 -5.94
CA LEU A 211 13.75 6.50 -4.96
C LEU A 211 14.08 5.87 -3.61
N GLN A 212 14.77 6.60 -2.75
CA GLN A 212 15.01 6.17 -1.37
C GLN A 212 13.72 6.17 -0.55
N SER A 213 12.86 7.16 -0.76
CA SER A 213 11.61 7.39 -0.04
C SER A 213 10.69 8.28 -0.88
N VAL A 214 9.41 8.28 -0.55
CA VAL A 214 8.41 9.26 -1.01
C VAL A 214 8.83 10.70 -0.68
N ALA A 215 9.60 10.90 0.39
CA ALA A 215 10.15 12.21 0.75
C ALA A 215 11.02 12.85 -0.36
N ALA A 216 11.50 12.06 -1.34
CA ALA A 216 12.26 12.56 -2.48
C ALA A 216 11.38 13.00 -3.67
N LEU A 217 10.07 12.76 -3.65
CA LEU A 217 9.16 13.10 -4.75
C LEU A 217 9.15 14.58 -5.13
N PRO A 218 9.18 15.56 -4.19
CA PRO A 218 9.22 16.97 -4.55
C PRO A 218 10.41 17.37 -5.43
N GLY A 219 11.53 16.65 -5.32
CA GLY A 219 12.73 16.86 -6.13
C GLY A 219 12.70 16.13 -7.48
N LEU A 220 11.71 15.28 -7.74
CA LEU A 220 11.63 14.51 -8.97
C LEU A 220 11.15 15.38 -10.12
N ALA A 221 12.02 15.65 -11.09
CA ALA A 221 11.62 16.29 -12.34
C ALA A 221 10.92 15.24 -13.23
N VAL A 222 9.60 15.18 -13.17
CA VAL A 222 8.80 14.27 -14.00
C VAL A 222 8.55 14.92 -15.35
N THR A 223 9.45 14.70 -16.29
CA THR A 223 9.22 14.98 -17.72
C THR A 223 9.05 13.65 -18.44
N ARG A 224 7.81 13.24 -18.74
CA ARG A 224 7.61 12.34 -19.89
C ARG A 224 7.76 13.18 -21.15
N GLN A 225 8.79 12.88 -21.94
CA GLN A 225 8.88 13.34 -23.32
C GLN A 225 7.79 12.72 -24.17
#